data_d9914996ba787e3bd3bb1f0847b1ffaf
#
_entry.id   d9914996ba787e3bd3bb1f0847b1ffaf
#
_cell.length_a   1.000
_cell.length_b   1.000
_cell.length_c   1.000
_cell.angle_alpha   90.00
_cell.angle_beta   90.00
_cell.angle_gamma   90.00
#
_symmetry.space_group_name_H-M   'P 1'
#
loop_
_entity.id
_entity.type
_entity.pdbx_description
1 polymer ?
#
loop_
_entity_poly.entity_id
_entity_poly.type
_entity_poly.pdbx_seq_one_letter_code
_entity_poly.pdbx_strand_id
1 'polypeptide(L)'
;MASDKQIGVDQIREAIKKLDSSAHMSGAKVLIIYHAHTMTESSANALLKTLEEPTANTFLLLTTDKPERILATIKSRCEKLALPLPDLDTTLAWVKTQYAGEIDINFVKLFSARPLALLAELQEEQKFTYDIFSQGLQALLQGQTNSMQLAMDWQDSADKVLKWTQYWARQQCTEQMSESVWQLSEQAIKVTQQLRNPGVNKILVLTALLNKLALVKAA
;
A
#
# COMPACT_ATOMS: atom_id res chain seq x y z
N MET A 1 -2.99 1.17 6.65
CA MET A 1 -3.89 1.63 5.58
C MET A 1 -4.81 2.67 6.18
N ALA A 2 -4.73 3.93 5.70
CA ALA A 2 -5.70 4.95 6.06
C ALA A 2 -7.08 4.42 5.64
N SER A 3 -8.08 4.55 6.51
CA SER A 3 -9.46 4.21 6.16
C SER A 3 -9.83 5.03 4.92
N ASP A 4 -10.41 4.39 3.91
CA ASP A 4 -10.98 5.05 2.72
C ASP A 4 -12.16 5.95 3.17
N LYS A 5 -11.83 7.02 3.89
CA LYS A 5 -12.82 8.01 4.32
C LYS A 5 -13.34 8.69 3.06
N GLN A 6 -14.64 8.55 2.81
CA GLN A 6 -15.26 9.15 1.63
C GLN A 6 -15.09 10.67 1.62
N ILE A 7 -14.82 11.22 0.45
CA ILE A 7 -14.78 12.66 0.23
C ILE A 7 -16.22 13.13 -0.05
N GLY A 8 -16.79 13.85 0.91
CA GLY A 8 -18.16 14.37 0.84
C GLY A 8 -18.26 15.66 0.04
N VAL A 9 -19.50 16.01 -0.31
CA VAL A 9 -19.80 17.20 -1.14
C VAL A 9 -19.38 18.52 -0.49
N ASP A 10 -19.48 18.62 0.83
CA ASP A 10 -19.16 19.87 1.54
C ASP A 10 -17.66 20.16 1.54
N GLN A 11 -16.81 19.11 1.60
CA GLN A 11 -15.36 19.24 1.47
C GLN A 11 -14.96 19.77 0.09
N ILE A 12 -15.60 19.27 -0.97
CA ILE A 12 -15.35 19.75 -2.34
C ILE A 12 -15.83 21.18 -2.51
N ARG A 13 -17.03 21.53 -2.01
CA ARG A 13 -17.55 22.89 -2.06
C ARG A 13 -16.66 23.89 -1.33
N GLU A 14 -16.16 23.52 -0.16
CA GLU A 14 -15.22 24.36 0.58
C GLU A 14 -13.91 24.56 -0.19
N ALA A 15 -13.37 23.50 -0.79
CA ALA A 15 -12.16 23.57 -1.60
C ALA A 15 -12.34 24.47 -2.82
N ILE A 16 -13.48 24.35 -3.54
CA ILE A 16 -13.81 25.22 -4.68
C ILE A 16 -13.93 26.68 -4.23
N LYS A 17 -14.61 26.96 -3.13
CA LYS A 17 -14.74 28.33 -2.58
C LYS A 17 -13.38 28.96 -2.28
N LYS A 18 -12.40 28.17 -1.78
CA LYS A 18 -11.02 28.63 -1.58
C LYS A 18 -10.29 28.90 -2.90
N LEU A 19 -10.57 28.12 -3.95
CA LEU A 19 -10.01 28.37 -5.29
C LEU A 19 -10.55 29.64 -5.93
N ASP A 20 -11.83 29.96 -5.70
CA ASP A 20 -12.50 31.16 -6.28
C ASP A 20 -12.03 32.45 -5.59
N SER A 21 -11.54 32.37 -4.35
CA SER A 21 -10.89 33.50 -3.71
C SER A 21 -9.62 33.87 -4.47
N SER A 22 -9.41 35.19 -4.69
CA SER A 22 -8.25 35.69 -5.42
C SER A 22 -6.93 35.19 -4.81
N ALA A 23 -5.98 34.76 -5.65
CA ALA A 23 -4.65 34.44 -5.20
C ALA A 23 -4.02 35.69 -4.57
N HIS A 24 -3.69 35.63 -3.29
CA HIS A 24 -3.02 36.75 -2.58
C HIS A 24 -1.61 37.08 -3.09
N MET A 25 -1.04 36.19 -3.90
CA MET A 25 0.21 36.36 -4.62
C MET A 25 -0.03 35.99 -6.08
N SER A 26 0.36 36.80 -7.02
CA SER A 26 0.22 36.60 -8.47
C SER A 26 0.81 35.27 -8.94
N GLY A 27 0.10 34.18 -8.77
CA GLY A 27 0.57 32.82 -9.01
C GLY A 27 -0.55 31.89 -9.47
N ALA A 28 -0.19 30.63 -9.72
CA ALA A 28 -1.14 29.56 -10.02
C ALA A 28 -1.87 29.12 -8.75
N LYS A 29 -3.15 28.80 -8.89
CA LYS A 29 -3.95 28.14 -7.85
C LYS A 29 -3.99 26.66 -8.14
N VAL A 30 -3.67 25.84 -7.16
CA VAL A 30 -3.64 24.38 -7.31
C VAL A 30 -4.53 23.73 -6.26
N LEU A 31 -5.47 22.91 -6.71
CA LEU A 31 -6.25 22.02 -5.85
C LEU A 31 -5.78 20.60 -6.09
N ILE A 32 -5.34 19.92 -5.03
CA ILE A 32 -4.95 18.50 -5.08
C ILE A 32 -6.00 17.68 -4.35
N ILE A 33 -6.62 16.72 -5.04
CA ILE A 33 -7.58 15.77 -4.47
C ILE A 33 -6.92 14.40 -4.45
N TYR A 34 -6.48 13.97 -3.27
CA TYR A 34 -5.91 12.64 -3.08
C TYR A 34 -7.02 11.59 -3.01
N HIS A 35 -6.75 10.39 -3.56
CA HIS A 35 -7.71 9.28 -3.58
C HIS A 35 -9.06 9.68 -4.18
N ALA A 36 -9.05 10.37 -5.30
CA ALA A 36 -10.26 10.91 -5.96
C ALA A 36 -11.35 9.84 -6.20
N HIS A 37 -10.99 8.55 -6.25
CA HIS A 37 -11.94 7.44 -6.33
C HIS A 37 -12.80 7.25 -5.07
N THR A 38 -12.50 7.96 -3.98
CA THR A 38 -13.32 7.94 -2.74
C THR A 38 -14.35 9.06 -2.69
N MET A 39 -14.39 9.91 -3.71
CA MET A 39 -15.45 10.92 -3.83
C MET A 39 -16.82 10.27 -3.92
N THR A 40 -17.80 10.81 -3.20
CA THR A 40 -19.22 10.47 -3.43
C THR A 40 -19.65 10.99 -4.79
N GLU A 41 -20.71 10.43 -5.37
CA GLU A 41 -21.26 10.90 -6.64
C GLU A 41 -21.66 12.39 -6.57
N SER A 42 -22.27 12.82 -5.46
CA SER A 42 -22.61 14.22 -5.24
C SER A 42 -21.39 15.13 -5.13
N SER A 43 -20.29 14.68 -4.55
CA SER A 43 -19.04 15.45 -4.47
C SER A 43 -18.36 15.56 -5.84
N ALA A 44 -18.34 14.49 -6.62
CA ALA A 44 -17.81 14.49 -7.97
C ALA A 44 -18.63 15.43 -8.88
N ASN A 45 -19.96 15.36 -8.79
CA ASN A 45 -20.86 16.25 -9.55
C ASN A 45 -20.65 17.74 -9.18
N ALA A 46 -20.39 18.04 -7.90
CA ALA A 46 -20.08 19.42 -7.49
C ALA A 46 -18.79 19.97 -8.10
N LEU A 47 -17.85 19.10 -8.48
CA LEU A 47 -16.58 19.49 -9.09
C LEU A 47 -16.68 19.77 -10.60
N LEU A 48 -17.71 19.25 -11.29
CA LEU A 48 -17.80 19.25 -12.75
C LEU A 48 -17.72 20.66 -13.35
N LYS A 49 -18.44 21.63 -12.77
CA LYS A 49 -18.42 23.02 -13.27
C LYS A 49 -17.01 23.62 -13.21
N THR A 50 -16.27 23.38 -12.13
CA THR A 50 -14.90 23.89 -11.97
C THR A 50 -13.91 23.18 -12.90
N LEU A 51 -14.17 21.92 -13.26
CA LEU A 51 -13.38 21.18 -14.26
C LEU A 51 -13.65 21.68 -15.69
N GLU A 52 -14.88 22.09 -16.00
CA GLU A 52 -15.26 22.60 -17.33
C GLU A 52 -14.74 24.04 -17.54
N GLU A 53 -14.88 24.86 -16.54
CA GLU A 53 -14.58 26.30 -16.61
C GLU A 53 -13.72 26.74 -15.41
N PRO A 54 -12.46 26.32 -15.35
CA PRO A 54 -11.57 26.72 -14.26
C PRO A 54 -11.28 28.21 -14.35
N THR A 55 -11.22 28.90 -13.22
CA THR A 55 -10.76 30.29 -13.17
C THR A 55 -9.31 30.39 -13.64
N ALA A 56 -8.89 31.59 -14.11
CA ALA A 56 -7.55 31.80 -14.65
C ALA A 56 -6.44 31.27 -13.72
N ASN A 57 -5.41 30.65 -14.29
CA ASN A 57 -4.27 30.06 -13.59
C ASN A 57 -4.66 29.04 -12.49
N THR A 58 -5.74 28.27 -12.71
CA THR A 58 -6.22 27.25 -11.78
C THR A 58 -5.92 25.85 -12.32
N PHE A 59 -5.30 25.01 -11.50
CA PHE A 59 -4.96 23.62 -11.81
C PHE A 59 -5.63 22.69 -10.79
N LEU A 60 -6.27 21.63 -11.29
CA LEU A 60 -6.86 20.57 -10.46
C LEU A 60 -6.09 19.28 -10.71
N LEU A 61 -5.48 18.73 -9.65
CA LEU A 61 -4.75 17.47 -9.68
C LEU A 61 -5.54 16.42 -8.92
N LEU A 62 -6.10 15.45 -9.62
CA LEU A 62 -6.85 14.33 -9.06
C LEU A 62 -5.95 13.08 -9.08
N THR A 63 -5.58 12.57 -7.92
CA THR A 63 -4.76 11.35 -7.83
C THR A 63 -5.60 10.14 -7.47
N THR A 64 -5.31 8.99 -8.06
CA THR A 64 -5.98 7.73 -7.76
C THR A 64 -5.10 6.54 -8.09
N ASP A 65 -5.21 5.48 -7.30
CA ASP A 65 -4.68 4.15 -7.55
C ASP A 65 -5.76 3.19 -8.14
N LYS A 66 -7.00 3.68 -8.29
CA LYS A 66 -8.16 2.94 -8.79
C LYS A 66 -8.88 3.74 -9.89
N PRO A 67 -8.23 3.92 -11.05
CA PRO A 67 -8.78 4.78 -12.11
C PRO A 67 -10.12 4.27 -12.66
N GLU A 68 -10.41 2.97 -12.54
CA GLU A 68 -11.69 2.38 -12.92
C GLU A 68 -12.86 2.88 -12.07
N ARG A 69 -12.61 3.31 -10.83
CA ARG A 69 -13.63 3.82 -9.89
C ARG A 69 -13.91 5.31 -10.04
N ILE A 70 -13.13 6.03 -10.83
CA ILE A 70 -13.43 7.45 -11.12
C ILE A 70 -14.62 7.52 -12.08
N LEU A 71 -15.58 8.38 -11.78
CA LEU A 71 -16.76 8.60 -12.63
C LEU A 71 -16.35 9.01 -14.05
N ALA A 72 -17.08 8.51 -15.04
CA ALA A 72 -16.83 8.81 -16.46
C ALA A 72 -16.92 10.32 -16.75
N THR A 73 -17.81 11.02 -16.05
CA THR A 73 -17.99 12.47 -16.15
C THR A 73 -16.77 13.27 -15.71
N ILE A 74 -16.02 12.79 -14.72
CA ILE A 74 -14.74 13.39 -14.31
C ILE A 74 -13.64 13.04 -15.33
N LYS A 75 -13.56 11.75 -15.73
CA LYS A 75 -12.53 11.28 -16.69
C LYS A 75 -12.59 12.02 -18.01
N SER A 76 -13.78 12.37 -18.49
CA SER A 76 -13.95 13.07 -19.77
C SER A 76 -13.48 14.54 -19.75
N ARG A 77 -13.25 15.11 -18.55
CA ARG A 77 -12.84 16.49 -18.33
C ARG A 77 -11.42 16.63 -17.79
N CYS A 78 -10.74 15.52 -17.61
CA CYS A 78 -9.37 15.51 -17.09
C CYS A 78 -8.43 14.86 -18.10
N GLU A 79 -7.25 15.42 -18.25
CA GLU A 79 -6.15 14.76 -18.91
C GLU A 79 -5.64 13.61 -18.01
N LYS A 80 -5.44 12.42 -18.60
CA LYS A 80 -4.95 11.27 -17.87
C LYS A 80 -3.44 11.18 -17.96
N LEU A 81 -2.77 11.39 -16.84
CA LEU A 81 -1.33 11.15 -16.70
C LEU A 81 -1.11 9.85 -15.94
N ALA A 82 -0.58 8.83 -16.61
CA ALA A 82 -0.17 7.59 -15.96
C ALA A 82 1.27 7.76 -15.43
N LEU A 83 1.44 7.59 -14.12
CA LEU A 83 2.77 7.57 -13.49
C LEU A 83 3.27 6.12 -13.48
N PRO A 84 4.33 5.78 -14.23
CA PRO A 84 4.89 4.44 -14.20
C PRO A 84 5.51 4.15 -12.84
N LEU A 85 5.42 2.88 -12.43
CA LEU A 85 6.12 2.42 -11.24
C LEU A 85 7.62 2.34 -11.56
N PRO A 86 8.50 2.75 -10.65
CA PRO A 86 9.93 2.63 -10.85
C PRO A 86 10.35 1.16 -10.90
N ASP A 87 11.35 0.84 -11.71
CA ASP A 87 11.98 -0.46 -11.68
C ASP A 87 12.85 -0.66 -10.43
N LEU A 88 13.41 -1.87 -10.27
CA LEU A 88 14.22 -2.22 -9.13
C LEU A 88 15.48 -1.36 -9.02
N ASP A 89 16.16 -1.12 -10.12
CA ASP A 89 17.43 -0.39 -10.15
C ASP A 89 17.21 1.09 -9.82
N THR A 90 16.18 1.69 -10.38
CA THR A 90 15.75 3.07 -10.07
C THR A 90 15.36 3.18 -8.58
N THR A 91 14.61 2.20 -8.07
CA THR A 91 14.22 2.16 -6.65
C THR A 91 15.44 2.07 -5.74
N LEU A 92 16.37 1.16 -6.02
CA LEU A 92 17.62 0.99 -5.27
C LEU A 92 18.49 2.25 -5.30
N ALA A 93 18.69 2.81 -6.49
CA ALA A 93 19.49 4.01 -6.65
C ALA A 93 18.92 5.17 -5.81
N TRP A 94 17.59 5.36 -5.87
CA TRP A 94 16.94 6.40 -5.09
C TRP A 94 17.00 6.15 -3.58
N VAL A 95 16.72 4.93 -3.12
CA VAL A 95 16.76 4.59 -1.68
C VAL A 95 18.15 4.78 -1.11
N LYS A 96 19.22 4.42 -1.83
CA LYS A 96 20.61 4.64 -1.44
C LYS A 96 20.96 6.12 -1.24
N THR A 97 20.26 7.04 -1.89
CA THR A 97 20.44 8.49 -1.64
C THR A 97 19.81 8.97 -0.32
N GLN A 98 18.86 8.21 0.21
CA GLN A 98 18.07 8.57 1.40
C GLN A 98 18.44 7.74 2.64
N TYR A 99 19.09 6.60 2.47
CA TYR A 99 19.42 5.64 3.53
C TYR A 99 20.85 5.14 3.37
N ALA A 100 21.68 5.35 4.40
CA ALA A 100 23.09 5.01 4.39
C ALA A 100 23.43 3.61 4.90
N GLY A 101 22.43 2.84 5.39
CA GLY A 101 22.61 1.47 5.89
C GLY A 101 22.70 0.44 4.77
N GLU A 102 23.05 -0.79 5.16
CA GLU A 102 22.99 -1.93 4.25
C GLU A 102 21.54 -2.24 3.86
N ILE A 103 21.32 -2.60 2.61
CA ILE A 103 20.00 -2.86 2.04
C ILE A 103 20.01 -4.26 1.43
N ASP A 104 19.22 -5.18 2.03
CA ASP A 104 18.98 -6.50 1.44
C ASP A 104 18.18 -6.36 0.15
N ILE A 105 18.74 -6.86 -0.95
CA ILE A 105 18.10 -6.83 -2.27
C ILE A 105 16.75 -7.57 -2.30
N ASN A 106 16.60 -8.65 -1.51
CA ASN A 106 15.36 -9.39 -1.42
C ASN A 106 14.29 -8.58 -0.70
N PHE A 107 14.69 -7.80 0.32
CA PHE A 107 13.80 -6.86 0.98
C PHE A 107 13.33 -5.76 0.02
N VAL A 108 14.22 -5.22 -0.80
CA VAL A 108 13.84 -4.25 -1.84
C VAL A 108 12.86 -4.84 -2.85
N LYS A 109 13.09 -6.09 -3.29
CA LYS A 109 12.17 -6.79 -4.21
C LYS A 109 10.76 -6.93 -3.64
N LEU A 110 10.60 -7.13 -2.33
CA LEU A 110 9.27 -7.17 -1.69
C LEU A 110 8.52 -5.84 -1.79
N PHE A 111 9.27 -4.74 -1.80
CA PHE A 111 8.73 -3.39 -1.95
C PHE A 111 8.81 -2.86 -3.39
N SER A 112 9.15 -3.72 -4.37
CA SER A 112 9.27 -3.31 -5.77
C SER A 112 8.10 -2.41 -6.15
N ALA A 113 8.38 -1.27 -6.77
CA ALA A 113 7.41 -0.24 -7.11
C ALA A 113 6.85 0.61 -5.94
N ARG A 114 7.38 0.50 -4.72
CA ARG A 114 6.96 1.31 -3.56
C ARG A 114 8.16 1.88 -2.79
N PRO A 115 9.01 2.70 -3.40
CA PRO A 115 10.26 3.19 -2.78
C PRO A 115 10.02 3.97 -1.48
N LEU A 116 8.95 4.76 -1.41
CA LEU A 116 8.62 5.50 -0.18
C LEU A 116 8.23 4.57 0.98
N ALA A 117 7.50 3.49 0.70
CA ALA A 117 7.13 2.51 1.72
C ALA A 117 8.35 1.71 2.19
N LEU A 118 9.28 1.38 1.28
CA LEU A 118 10.56 0.77 1.60
C LEU A 118 11.40 1.69 2.49
N LEU A 119 11.54 2.95 2.12
CA LEU A 119 12.31 3.92 2.90
C LEU A 119 11.74 4.09 4.32
N ALA A 120 10.42 4.21 4.45
CA ALA A 120 9.78 4.29 5.76
C ALA A 120 10.07 3.05 6.62
N GLU A 121 10.08 1.86 6.02
CA GLU A 121 10.39 0.62 6.72
C GLU A 121 11.87 0.53 7.14
N LEU A 122 12.80 1.02 6.29
CA LEU A 122 14.24 1.05 6.59
C LEU A 122 14.60 2.07 7.68
N GLN A 123 13.87 3.18 7.77
CA GLN A 123 14.11 4.26 8.73
C GLN A 123 13.47 4.02 10.10
N GLU A 124 12.55 3.06 10.18
CA GLU A 124 11.89 2.73 11.44
C GLU A 124 12.85 1.96 12.34
N GLU A 125 13.16 2.46 13.56
CA GLU A 125 13.89 1.71 14.59
C GLU A 125 13.05 0.52 15.05
N GLN A 126 13.47 -0.70 14.70
CA GLN A 126 12.65 -1.88 14.88
C GLN A 126 13.36 -2.97 15.68
N LYS A 127 12.63 -3.55 16.65
CA LYS A 127 13.02 -4.81 17.31
C LYS A 127 12.83 -6.03 16.40
N PHE A 128 11.94 -5.95 15.40
CA PHE A 128 11.63 -7.01 14.46
C PHE A 128 11.96 -6.53 13.04
N THR A 129 13.02 -7.09 12.46
CA THR A 129 13.56 -6.74 11.15
C THR A 129 13.18 -7.79 10.10
N TYR A 130 13.33 -7.43 8.82
CA TYR A 130 13.14 -8.38 7.73
C TYR A 130 14.11 -9.57 7.82
N ASP A 131 15.33 -9.36 8.32
CA ASP A 131 16.31 -10.44 8.51
C ASP A 131 15.81 -11.49 9.50
N ILE A 132 15.23 -11.05 10.64
CA ILE A 132 14.61 -11.94 11.63
C ILE A 132 13.45 -12.72 10.98
N PHE A 133 12.63 -12.06 10.20
CA PHE A 133 11.52 -12.70 9.47
C PHE A 133 12.05 -13.72 8.45
N SER A 134 13.01 -13.35 7.61
CA SER A 134 13.54 -14.21 6.54
C SER A 134 14.28 -15.43 7.10
N GLN A 135 15.09 -15.25 8.14
CA GLN A 135 15.76 -16.35 8.84
C GLN A 135 14.76 -17.31 9.50
N GLY A 136 13.77 -16.79 10.21
CA GLY A 136 12.73 -17.61 10.82
C GLY A 136 11.88 -18.35 9.78
N LEU A 137 11.55 -17.69 8.67
CA LEU A 137 10.86 -18.33 7.55
C LEU A 137 11.70 -19.46 6.94
N GLN A 138 12.98 -19.22 6.73
CA GLN A 138 13.91 -20.23 6.21
C GLN A 138 14.04 -21.41 7.16
N ALA A 139 14.18 -21.17 8.47
CA ALA A 139 14.22 -22.21 9.49
C ALA A 139 12.93 -23.04 9.53
N LEU A 140 11.76 -22.39 9.36
CA LEU A 140 10.46 -23.07 9.24
C LEU A 140 10.41 -23.99 8.02
N LEU A 141 10.83 -23.48 6.86
CA LEU A 141 10.85 -24.24 5.61
C LEU A 141 11.85 -25.39 5.60
N GLN A 142 12.88 -25.33 6.43
CA GLN A 142 13.88 -26.40 6.63
C GLN A 142 13.51 -27.37 7.76
N GLY A 143 12.37 -27.14 8.45
CA GLY A 143 11.93 -27.96 9.58
C GLY A 143 12.77 -27.81 10.86
N GLN A 144 13.56 -26.74 10.96
CA GLN A 144 14.40 -26.44 12.14
C GLN A 144 13.61 -25.78 13.28
N THR A 145 12.43 -25.24 12.97
CA THR A 145 11.49 -24.66 13.92
C THR A 145 10.05 -25.01 13.52
N ASN A 146 9.10 -24.71 14.37
CA ASN A 146 7.69 -24.92 14.11
C ASN A 146 6.88 -23.60 14.09
N SER A 147 5.75 -23.65 13.43
CA SER A 147 4.87 -22.48 13.24
C SER A 147 4.36 -21.87 14.55
N MET A 148 4.16 -22.71 15.57
CA MET A 148 3.65 -22.23 16.86
C MET A 148 4.72 -21.43 17.62
N GLN A 149 5.97 -21.89 17.60
CA GLN A 149 7.09 -21.18 18.22
C GLN A 149 7.28 -19.81 17.56
N LEU A 150 7.36 -19.78 16.22
CA LEU A 150 7.48 -18.51 15.49
C LEU A 150 6.29 -17.57 15.73
N ALA A 151 5.07 -18.10 15.84
CA ALA A 151 3.90 -17.29 16.12
C ALA A 151 3.96 -16.67 17.53
N MET A 152 4.49 -17.39 18.53
CA MET A 152 4.72 -16.84 19.87
C MET A 152 5.79 -15.75 19.85
N ASP A 153 6.90 -15.96 19.15
CA ASP A 153 8.02 -15.02 19.07
C ASP A 153 7.61 -13.74 18.29
N TRP A 154 6.71 -13.86 17.33
CA TRP A 154 6.34 -12.79 16.40
C TRP A 154 5.00 -12.11 16.68
N GLN A 155 4.27 -12.51 17.73
CA GLN A 155 2.93 -12.01 18.02
C GLN A 155 2.84 -10.49 18.16
N ASP A 156 3.89 -9.85 18.72
CA ASP A 156 3.95 -8.40 18.91
C ASP A 156 4.18 -7.66 17.58
N SER A 157 4.72 -8.35 16.59
CA SER A 157 4.99 -7.84 15.24
C SER A 157 4.06 -8.44 14.17
N ALA A 158 2.89 -8.94 14.59
CA ALA A 158 1.95 -9.66 13.72
C ALA A 158 1.60 -8.91 12.43
N ASP A 159 1.40 -7.59 12.50
CA ASP A 159 1.09 -6.76 11.33
C ASP A 159 2.22 -6.77 10.29
N LYS A 160 3.48 -6.75 10.75
CA LYS A 160 4.67 -6.83 9.88
C LYS A 160 4.81 -8.22 9.27
N VAL A 161 4.66 -9.25 10.08
CA VAL A 161 4.69 -10.66 9.61
C VAL A 161 3.67 -10.86 8.50
N LEU A 162 2.44 -10.37 8.67
CA LEU A 162 1.40 -10.47 7.65
C LEU A 162 1.76 -9.69 6.38
N LYS A 163 2.21 -8.46 6.53
CA LYS A 163 2.61 -7.59 5.43
C LYS A 163 3.73 -8.24 4.59
N TRP A 164 4.78 -8.74 5.26
CA TRP A 164 5.90 -9.37 4.58
C TRP A 164 5.55 -10.74 4.00
N THR A 165 4.68 -11.50 4.66
CA THR A 165 4.15 -12.76 4.09
C THR A 165 3.33 -12.49 2.82
N GLN A 166 2.50 -11.45 2.78
CA GLN A 166 1.76 -11.05 1.58
C GLN A 166 2.71 -10.65 0.43
N TYR A 167 3.76 -9.88 0.74
CA TYR A 167 4.74 -9.47 -0.27
C TYR A 167 5.52 -10.67 -0.78
N TRP A 168 5.98 -11.55 0.11
CA TRP A 168 6.67 -12.78 -0.25
C TRP A 168 5.78 -13.68 -1.13
N ALA A 169 4.54 -13.93 -0.73
CA ALA A 169 3.61 -14.74 -1.51
C ALA A 169 3.36 -14.14 -2.90
N ARG A 170 3.23 -12.80 -3.00
CA ARG A 170 3.06 -12.12 -4.28
C ARG A 170 4.28 -12.27 -5.19
N GLN A 171 5.48 -12.19 -4.63
CA GLN A 171 6.73 -12.42 -5.37
C GLN A 171 6.79 -13.86 -5.91
N GLN A 172 6.48 -14.85 -5.06
CA GLN A 172 6.45 -16.25 -5.47
C GLN A 172 5.41 -16.51 -6.57
N CYS A 173 4.24 -15.87 -6.52
CA CYS A 173 3.24 -15.95 -7.60
C CYS A 173 3.78 -15.41 -8.94
N THR A 174 4.71 -14.47 -8.92
CA THR A 174 5.30 -13.90 -10.13
C THR A 174 6.39 -14.82 -10.70
N GLU A 175 7.11 -15.54 -9.85
CA GLU A 175 8.19 -16.45 -10.23
C GLU A 175 7.67 -17.85 -10.58
N GLN A 176 6.70 -18.37 -9.83
CA GLN A 176 6.05 -19.67 -10.06
C GLN A 176 4.57 -19.61 -9.66
N MET A 177 3.68 -19.57 -10.66
CA MET A 177 2.24 -19.63 -10.39
C MET A 177 1.87 -21.04 -9.90
N SER A 178 1.72 -21.19 -8.57
CA SER A 178 1.18 -22.39 -7.95
C SER A 178 -0.09 -22.09 -7.17
N GLU A 179 -1.02 -23.04 -7.15
CA GLU A 179 -2.28 -22.88 -6.41
C GLU A 179 -2.05 -22.70 -4.91
N SER A 180 -1.04 -23.38 -4.35
CA SER A 180 -0.66 -23.26 -2.94
C SER A 180 -0.20 -21.85 -2.57
N VAL A 181 0.57 -21.18 -3.44
CA VAL A 181 1.00 -19.77 -3.23
C VAL A 181 -0.18 -18.81 -3.33
N TRP A 182 -1.09 -19.04 -4.27
CA TRP A 182 -2.33 -18.27 -4.38
C TRP A 182 -3.17 -18.37 -3.10
N GLN A 183 -3.42 -19.60 -2.62
CA GLN A 183 -4.17 -19.84 -1.39
C GLN A 183 -3.50 -19.19 -0.16
N LEU A 184 -2.16 -19.17 -0.09
CA LEU A 184 -1.42 -18.48 0.95
C LEU A 184 -1.68 -16.97 0.91
N SER A 185 -1.65 -16.35 -0.28
CA SER A 185 -1.92 -14.94 -0.46
C SER A 185 -3.33 -14.56 0.00
N GLU A 186 -4.34 -15.33 -0.41
CA GLU A 186 -5.72 -15.15 0.05
C GLU A 186 -5.85 -15.29 1.58
N GLN A 187 -5.19 -16.30 2.16
CA GLN A 187 -5.21 -16.50 3.60
C GLN A 187 -4.56 -15.33 4.35
N ALA A 188 -3.45 -14.82 3.87
CA ALA A 188 -2.78 -13.68 4.48
C ALA A 188 -3.69 -12.42 4.48
N ILE A 189 -4.49 -12.23 3.42
CA ILE A 189 -5.49 -11.15 3.36
C ILE A 189 -6.60 -11.37 4.40
N LYS A 190 -7.15 -12.60 4.49
CA LYS A 190 -8.20 -12.95 5.47
C LYS A 190 -7.71 -12.74 6.90
N VAL A 191 -6.50 -13.20 7.19
CA VAL A 191 -5.85 -13.04 8.51
C VAL A 191 -5.67 -11.56 8.86
N THR A 192 -5.27 -10.73 7.91
CA THR A 192 -5.16 -9.27 8.13
C THR A 192 -6.51 -8.65 8.52
N GLN A 193 -7.61 -9.11 7.93
CA GLN A 193 -8.95 -8.65 8.31
C GLN A 193 -9.36 -9.14 9.70
N GLN A 194 -9.03 -10.38 10.05
CA GLN A 194 -9.33 -10.96 11.36
C GLN A 194 -8.60 -10.24 12.50
N LEU A 195 -7.32 -9.89 12.32
CA LEU A 195 -6.52 -9.20 13.34
C LEU A 195 -6.99 -7.78 13.65
N ARG A 196 -7.85 -7.20 12.84
CA ARG A 196 -8.52 -5.91 13.15
C ARG A 196 -9.53 -6.03 14.30
N ASN A 197 -9.98 -7.23 14.63
CA ASN A 197 -10.90 -7.47 15.73
C ASN A 197 -10.11 -7.59 17.05
N PRO A 198 -10.38 -6.77 18.07
CA PRO A 198 -9.57 -6.70 19.29
C PRO A 198 -9.60 -7.96 20.17
N GLY A 199 -10.46 -8.94 19.88
CA GLY A 199 -10.57 -10.21 20.64
C GLY A 199 -9.85 -11.41 19.99
N VAL A 200 -9.17 -11.22 18.87
CA VAL A 200 -8.56 -12.34 18.13
C VAL A 200 -7.22 -12.74 18.76
N ASN A 201 -7.05 -14.05 18.99
CA ASN A 201 -5.78 -14.60 19.45
C ASN A 201 -4.75 -14.57 18.30
N LYS A 202 -3.79 -13.65 18.40
CA LYS A 202 -2.75 -13.42 17.39
C LYS A 202 -1.90 -14.67 17.13
N ILE A 203 -1.54 -15.41 18.20
CA ILE A 203 -0.71 -16.62 18.09
C ILE A 203 -1.43 -17.67 17.26
N LEU A 204 -2.71 -17.91 17.53
CA LEU A 204 -3.49 -18.92 16.80
C LEU A 204 -3.58 -18.61 15.31
N VAL A 205 -3.84 -17.35 14.98
CA VAL A 205 -4.01 -16.90 13.61
C VAL A 205 -2.68 -16.90 12.84
N LEU A 206 -1.59 -16.46 13.49
CA LEU A 206 -0.25 -16.55 12.91
C LEU A 206 0.20 -18.00 12.71
N THR A 207 -0.06 -18.88 13.69
CA THR A 207 0.26 -20.32 13.57
C THR A 207 -0.44 -20.94 12.36
N ALA A 208 -1.73 -20.62 12.15
CA ALA A 208 -2.47 -21.12 11.00
C ALA A 208 -1.89 -20.63 9.66
N LEU A 209 -1.45 -19.37 9.60
CA LEU A 209 -0.80 -18.80 8.42
C LEU A 209 0.56 -19.44 8.14
N LEU A 210 1.40 -19.57 9.18
CA LEU A 210 2.75 -20.15 9.08
C LEU A 210 2.71 -21.64 8.73
N ASN A 211 1.72 -22.40 9.22
CA ASN A 211 1.49 -23.78 8.80
C ASN A 211 1.21 -23.88 7.29
N LYS A 212 0.36 -23.02 6.75
CA LYS A 212 0.10 -22.99 5.31
C LYS A 212 1.34 -22.61 4.51
N LEU A 213 2.13 -21.66 5.02
CA LEU A 213 3.38 -21.24 4.40
C LEU A 213 4.39 -22.40 4.35
N ALA A 214 4.49 -23.19 5.41
CA ALA A 214 5.35 -24.38 5.43
C ALA A 214 4.96 -25.44 4.37
N LEU A 215 3.67 -25.54 4.03
CA LEU A 215 3.18 -26.47 3.01
C LEU A 215 3.49 -26.04 1.57
N VAL A 216 3.71 -24.75 1.32
CA VAL A 216 4.02 -24.24 -0.04
C VAL A 216 5.31 -24.82 -0.62
N LYS A 217 6.27 -25.19 0.23
CA LYS A 217 7.54 -25.78 -0.23
C LYS A 217 7.49 -27.31 -0.37
N ALA A 218 6.46 -27.96 0.16
CA ALA A 218 6.31 -29.42 0.09
C ALA A 218 5.66 -29.90 -1.23
N ALA A 219 5.24 -28.98 -2.09
CA ALA A 219 4.67 -29.24 -3.42
C ALA A 219 5.62 -28.76 -4.52
#